data_42a2be2897b5f1fb5560063eee1f07ee
#
_entry.id   42a2be2897b5f1fb5560063eee1f07ee
#
_cell.length_a   1.000
_cell.length_b   1.000
_cell.length_c   1.000
_cell.angle_alpha   90.00
_cell.angle_beta   90.00
_cell.angle_gamma   90.00
#
_symmetry.space_group_name_H-M   'P 1'
#
loop_
_entity.id
_entity.type
_entity.pdbx_description
1 polymer ?
#
loop_
_entity_poly.entity_id
_entity_poly.type
_entity_poly.pdbx_seq_one_letter_code
_entity_poly.pdbx_strand_id
1 'polypeptide(L)'
;LLASESCALDIVGATVVRDVEPGEMLIIDKNGIRSEMPFQQVAPRFCVFEYVYFSRPDSIVEGRGVYHARKAIGGELASESHIDADLIIPVPDSGVPAALGYAEKSGVPFDLGIIRNHYVGRTFIQPTQKGRTDSVKLKHNANPAAVKGKRIVLVDDSIVRGTTSRKIVTMMRNAGAAEVHMRIASPPTTHPCFYG
;
A
#
# COMPACT_ATOMS: atom_id res chain seq x y z
N LEU A 1 8.10 13.13 22.47
CA LEU A 1 7.74 11.87 21.81
C LEU A 1 8.64 11.62 20.61
N LEU A 2 8.95 10.35 20.36
CA LEU A 2 9.60 9.88 19.13
C LEU A 2 8.65 8.88 18.47
N ALA A 3 8.52 8.94 17.16
CA ALA A 3 7.70 8.04 16.38
C ALA A 3 8.40 7.76 15.04
N SER A 4 8.11 6.62 14.44
CA SER A 4 8.60 6.24 13.11
C SER A 4 7.83 6.92 11.98
N GLU A 5 6.62 7.40 12.25
CA GLU A 5 5.74 8.02 11.27
C GLU A 5 4.97 9.20 11.87
N SER A 6 4.71 10.24 11.07
CA SER A 6 4.00 11.46 11.51
C SER A 6 2.57 11.16 12.00
N CYS A 7 1.86 10.22 11.36
CA CYS A 7 0.50 9.84 11.76
C CYS A 7 0.40 9.33 13.20
N ALA A 8 1.47 8.76 13.76
CA ALA A 8 1.48 8.31 15.14
C ALA A 8 1.49 9.51 16.13
N LEU A 9 2.06 10.64 15.74
CA LEU A 9 2.04 11.88 16.51
C LEU A 9 0.66 12.53 16.42
N ASP A 10 0.04 12.55 15.24
CA ASP A 10 -1.31 13.09 15.04
C ASP A 10 -2.35 12.39 15.92
N ILE A 11 -2.30 11.07 16.04
CA ILE A 11 -3.23 10.27 16.86
C ILE A 11 -3.22 10.69 18.34
N VAL A 12 -2.07 11.11 18.85
CA VAL A 12 -1.92 11.53 20.26
C VAL A 12 -1.99 13.06 20.42
N GLY A 13 -2.32 13.79 19.37
CA GLY A 13 -2.43 15.25 19.37
C GLY A 13 -1.09 15.98 19.54
N ALA A 14 0.01 15.33 19.14
CA ALA A 14 1.33 15.93 19.20
C ALA A 14 1.68 16.60 17.85
N THR A 15 2.48 17.65 17.90
CA THR A 15 2.98 18.35 16.70
C THR A 15 4.35 17.81 16.32
N VAL A 16 4.55 17.54 15.04
CA VAL A 16 5.88 17.22 14.50
C VAL A 16 6.78 18.45 14.61
N VAL A 17 7.89 18.32 15.30
CA VAL A 17 8.89 19.37 15.43
C VAL A 17 9.86 19.31 14.24
N ARG A 18 10.44 18.13 14.03
CA ARG A 18 11.33 17.83 12.91
C ARG A 18 11.58 16.33 12.79
N ASP A 19 12.11 15.90 11.69
CA ASP A 19 12.67 14.57 11.53
C ASP A 19 14.04 14.45 12.22
N VAL A 20 14.44 13.21 12.53
CA VAL A 20 15.80 12.88 12.97
C VAL A 20 16.65 12.70 11.72
N GLU A 21 17.78 13.40 11.65
CA GLU A 21 18.65 13.34 10.49
C GLU A 21 19.35 11.98 10.33
N PRO A 22 19.63 11.54 9.11
CA PRO A 22 20.41 10.32 8.88
C PRO A 22 21.77 10.35 9.59
N GLY A 23 22.00 9.37 10.48
CA GLY A 23 23.21 9.29 11.29
C GLY A 23 23.21 10.13 12.57
N GLU A 24 22.11 10.85 12.84
CA GLU A 24 21.93 11.61 14.07
C GLU A 24 21.62 10.69 15.26
N MET A 25 22.27 10.96 16.39
CA MET A 25 21.98 10.35 17.67
C MET A 25 21.31 11.39 18.61
N LEU A 26 20.04 11.18 18.95
CA LEU A 26 19.34 11.99 19.94
C LEU A 26 19.51 11.39 21.33
N ILE A 27 19.96 12.21 22.27
CA ILE A 27 20.08 11.87 23.68
C ILE A 27 19.05 12.68 24.45
N ILE A 28 18.13 11.99 25.12
CA ILE A 28 17.06 12.61 25.91
C ILE A 28 17.24 12.19 27.35
N ASP A 29 17.53 13.14 28.22
CA ASP A 29 17.73 12.91 29.67
C ASP A 29 17.10 14.05 30.49
N LYS A 30 17.33 14.05 31.82
CA LYS A 30 16.84 15.08 32.74
C LYS A 30 17.32 16.51 32.42
N ASN A 31 18.38 16.65 31.62
CA ASN A 31 18.95 17.95 31.25
C ASN A 31 18.36 18.45 29.89
N GLY A 32 17.49 17.68 29.26
CA GLY A 32 16.85 18.04 28.02
C GLY A 32 17.21 17.13 26.83
N ILE A 33 17.16 17.70 25.64
CA ILE A 33 17.45 17.01 24.39
C ILE A 33 18.77 17.55 23.85
N ARG A 34 19.69 16.66 23.49
CA ARG A 34 20.91 17.00 22.75
C ARG A 34 21.06 16.06 21.55
N SER A 35 21.67 16.58 20.51
CA SER A 35 21.92 15.90 19.25
C SER A 35 23.41 15.77 19.01
N GLU A 36 23.86 14.61 18.57
CA GLU A 36 25.25 14.32 18.20
C GLU A 36 25.27 13.64 16.83
N MET A 37 26.33 13.89 16.06
CA MET A 37 26.56 13.26 14.74
C MET A 37 27.79 12.35 14.85
N PRO A 38 27.65 11.14 15.46
CA PRO A 38 28.81 10.27 15.74
C PRO A 38 29.35 9.56 14.50
N PHE A 39 28.62 9.58 13.39
CA PHE A 39 29.01 8.90 12.17
C PHE A 39 29.36 9.89 11.06
N GLN A 40 30.23 9.45 10.14
CA GLN A 40 30.48 10.22 8.93
C GLN A 40 29.17 10.35 8.13
N GLN A 41 28.86 11.57 7.73
CA GLN A 41 27.69 11.80 6.89
C GLN A 41 27.91 11.20 5.50
N VAL A 42 26.88 10.48 5.04
CA VAL A 42 26.80 9.93 3.69
C VAL A 42 25.57 10.47 2.99
N ALA A 43 25.57 10.45 1.66
CA ALA A 43 24.39 10.87 0.91
C ALA A 43 23.18 10.00 1.30
N PRO A 44 22.05 10.60 1.68
CA PRO A 44 20.85 9.87 2.09
C PRO A 44 20.32 9.02 0.92
N ARG A 45 19.82 7.84 1.23
CA ARG A 45 19.22 6.90 0.30
C ARG A 45 17.81 6.59 0.76
N PHE A 46 16.82 7.28 0.18
CA PHE A 46 15.42 7.07 0.51
C PHE A 46 14.92 5.70 0.03
N CYS A 47 14.14 5.02 0.86
CA CYS A 47 13.48 3.78 0.47
C CYS A 47 12.14 4.09 -0.19
N VAL A 48 12.02 3.86 -1.50
CA VAL A 48 10.78 4.11 -2.25
C VAL A 48 9.60 3.27 -1.75
N PHE A 49 9.84 2.13 -1.07
CA PHE A 49 8.79 1.29 -0.49
C PHE A 49 8.02 1.97 0.65
N GLU A 50 8.55 3.02 1.25
CA GLU A 50 7.78 3.86 2.16
C GLU A 50 6.54 4.43 1.46
N TYR A 51 6.69 4.93 0.23
CA TYR A 51 5.55 5.37 -0.56
C TYR A 51 4.73 4.22 -1.15
N VAL A 52 5.33 3.08 -1.49
CA VAL A 52 4.60 1.97 -2.09
C VAL A 52 3.72 1.27 -1.06
N TYR A 53 4.27 0.92 0.13
CA TYR A 53 3.58 0.02 1.05
C TYR A 53 3.81 0.30 2.54
N PHE A 54 5.05 0.61 3.00
CA PHE A 54 5.40 0.58 4.41
C PHE A 54 4.69 1.64 5.24
N SER A 55 4.78 2.91 4.83
CA SER A 55 4.16 4.01 5.58
C SER A 55 2.64 4.01 5.47
N ARG A 56 1.98 4.50 6.50
CA ARG A 56 0.53 4.69 6.45
C ARG A 56 0.17 5.79 5.45
N PRO A 57 -0.99 5.68 4.77
CA PRO A 57 -1.41 6.69 3.78
C PRO A 57 -1.54 8.11 4.34
N ASP A 58 -1.87 8.25 5.60
CA ASP A 58 -2.04 9.52 6.32
C ASP A 58 -0.72 10.11 6.85
N SER A 59 0.42 9.44 6.65
CA SER A 59 1.74 9.94 7.01
C SER A 59 2.31 10.91 5.99
N ILE A 60 3.18 11.81 6.48
CA ILE A 60 4.07 12.64 5.67
C ILE A 60 5.48 12.05 5.78
N VAL A 61 6.11 11.76 4.65
CA VAL A 61 7.46 11.21 4.55
C VAL A 61 8.25 12.08 3.59
N GLU A 62 9.46 12.52 3.96
CA GLU A 62 10.28 13.42 3.15
C GLU A 62 9.49 14.64 2.62
N GLY A 63 8.63 15.21 3.46
CA GLY A 63 7.80 16.36 3.12
C GLY A 63 6.64 16.10 2.15
N ARG A 64 6.36 14.82 1.80
CA ARG A 64 5.27 14.42 0.90
C ARG A 64 4.25 13.56 1.61
N GLY A 65 2.97 13.84 1.41
CA GLY A 65 1.89 12.98 1.87
C GLY A 65 1.89 11.65 1.12
N VAL A 66 1.95 10.54 1.86
CA VAL A 66 2.01 9.17 1.31
C VAL A 66 0.79 8.86 0.44
N TYR A 67 -0.41 9.28 0.87
CA TYR A 67 -1.63 9.11 0.09
C TYR A 67 -1.53 9.75 -1.30
N HIS A 68 -1.05 11.00 -1.36
CA HIS A 68 -0.92 11.73 -2.63
C HIS A 68 0.14 11.11 -3.54
N ALA A 69 1.25 10.62 -2.97
CA ALA A 69 2.27 9.91 -3.73
C ALA A 69 1.72 8.63 -4.35
N ARG A 70 0.99 7.80 -3.58
CA ARG A 70 0.35 6.56 -4.08
C ARG A 70 -0.69 6.85 -5.16
N LYS A 71 -1.47 7.91 -4.99
CA LYS A 71 -2.46 8.33 -5.97
C LYS A 71 -1.80 8.77 -7.29
N ALA A 72 -0.71 9.53 -7.20
CA ALA A 72 0.08 9.92 -8.37
C ALA A 72 0.67 8.70 -9.10
N ILE A 73 1.23 7.73 -8.36
CA ILE A 73 1.71 6.45 -8.92
C ILE A 73 0.60 5.73 -9.70
N GLY A 74 -0.62 5.72 -9.16
CA GLY A 74 -1.79 5.15 -9.86
C GLY A 74 -2.12 5.87 -11.16
N GLY A 75 -1.98 7.19 -11.20
CA GLY A 75 -2.15 7.98 -12.42
C GLY A 75 -1.09 7.66 -13.48
N GLU A 76 0.18 7.54 -13.09
CA GLU A 76 1.25 7.10 -14.00
C GLU A 76 1.02 5.69 -14.53
N LEU A 77 0.62 4.75 -13.66
CA LEU A 77 0.26 3.40 -14.03
C LEU A 77 -0.85 3.35 -15.10
N ALA A 78 -1.83 4.24 -15.02
CA ALA A 78 -2.87 4.35 -16.04
C ALA A 78 -2.32 4.88 -17.38
N SER A 79 -1.32 5.78 -17.35
CA SER A 79 -0.67 6.28 -18.55
C SER A 79 0.19 5.19 -19.22
N GLU A 80 0.91 4.40 -18.44
CA GLU A 80 1.81 3.35 -18.91
C GLU A 80 1.07 2.09 -19.38
N SER A 81 -0.06 1.78 -18.74
CA SER A 81 -0.73 0.47 -18.88
C SER A 81 -2.25 0.60 -18.90
N HIS A 82 -2.74 1.52 -19.73
CA HIS A 82 -4.18 1.68 -19.97
C HIS A 82 -4.79 0.44 -20.59
N ILE A 83 -6.03 0.15 -20.21
CA ILE A 83 -6.87 -0.88 -20.83
C ILE A 83 -8.32 -0.43 -20.82
N ASP A 84 -9.04 -0.75 -21.89
CA ASP A 84 -10.46 -0.53 -21.96
C ASP A 84 -11.20 -1.49 -21.00
N ALA A 85 -11.84 -0.95 -19.99
CA ALA A 85 -12.51 -1.68 -18.94
C ALA A 85 -13.74 -0.91 -18.44
N ASP A 86 -14.61 -1.62 -17.72
CA ASP A 86 -15.87 -1.06 -17.22
C ASP A 86 -15.73 -0.56 -15.79
N LEU A 87 -14.70 -1.03 -15.05
CA LEU A 87 -14.57 -0.73 -13.62
C LEU A 87 -13.14 -0.89 -13.12
N ILE A 88 -12.69 0.08 -12.31
CA ILE A 88 -11.45 0.01 -11.53
C ILE A 88 -11.79 -0.40 -10.10
N ILE A 89 -11.12 -1.43 -9.60
CA ILE A 89 -11.33 -2.00 -8.28
C ILE A 89 -10.01 -2.04 -7.52
N PRO A 90 -9.93 -1.47 -6.31
CA PRO A 90 -8.75 -1.59 -5.47
C PRO A 90 -8.65 -2.98 -4.84
N VAL A 91 -7.43 -3.46 -4.65
CA VAL A 91 -7.16 -4.52 -3.67
C VAL A 91 -7.01 -3.84 -2.31
N PRO A 92 -7.98 -4.01 -1.39
CA PRO A 92 -7.99 -3.27 -0.15
C PRO A 92 -6.95 -3.80 0.86
N ASP A 93 -6.37 -2.93 1.71
CA ASP A 93 -6.61 -1.46 1.78
C ASP A 93 -5.53 -0.69 1.00
N SER A 94 -4.38 -1.30 0.77
CA SER A 94 -3.16 -0.67 0.26
C SER A 94 -3.26 -0.20 -1.20
N GLY A 95 -4.04 -0.89 -2.03
CA GLY A 95 -4.28 -0.52 -3.42
C GLY A 95 -5.26 0.65 -3.63
N VAL A 96 -5.96 1.10 -2.58
CA VAL A 96 -7.03 2.12 -2.73
C VAL A 96 -6.53 3.44 -3.32
N PRO A 97 -5.47 4.08 -2.82
CA PRO A 97 -5.03 5.35 -3.38
C PRO A 97 -4.56 5.23 -4.84
N ALA A 98 -3.84 4.16 -5.18
CA ALA A 98 -3.38 3.92 -6.55
C ALA A 98 -4.55 3.65 -7.50
N ALA A 99 -5.57 2.88 -7.07
CA ALA A 99 -6.77 2.63 -7.87
C ALA A 99 -7.56 3.92 -8.13
N LEU A 100 -7.64 4.83 -7.15
CA LEU A 100 -8.25 6.15 -7.34
C LEU A 100 -7.48 6.97 -8.38
N GLY A 101 -6.16 7.03 -8.28
CA GLY A 101 -5.33 7.72 -9.26
C GLY A 101 -5.45 7.14 -10.66
N TYR A 102 -5.50 5.80 -10.76
CA TYR A 102 -5.72 5.09 -12.04
C TYR A 102 -7.09 5.46 -12.64
N ALA A 103 -8.15 5.41 -11.83
CA ALA A 103 -9.50 5.74 -12.27
C ALA A 103 -9.64 7.17 -12.76
N GLU A 104 -9.11 8.14 -12.00
CA GLU A 104 -9.12 9.56 -12.39
C GLU A 104 -8.39 9.81 -13.70
N LYS A 105 -7.23 9.18 -13.90
CA LYS A 105 -6.42 9.37 -15.10
C LYS A 105 -7.00 8.67 -16.32
N SER A 106 -7.54 7.44 -16.15
CA SER A 106 -8.11 6.64 -17.23
C SER A 106 -9.54 7.06 -17.63
N GLY A 107 -10.27 7.75 -16.73
CA GLY A 107 -11.69 8.04 -16.88
C GLY A 107 -12.61 6.84 -16.65
N VAL A 108 -12.09 5.69 -16.28
CA VAL A 108 -12.88 4.49 -15.97
C VAL A 108 -13.43 4.58 -14.54
N PRO A 109 -14.72 4.28 -14.32
CA PRO A 109 -15.32 4.36 -13.00
C PRO A 109 -14.59 3.54 -11.93
N PHE A 110 -14.52 4.06 -10.71
CA PHE A 110 -14.01 3.37 -9.52
C PHE A 110 -15.16 2.82 -8.68
N ASP A 111 -15.02 1.59 -8.17
CA ASP A 111 -15.97 1.04 -7.18
C ASP A 111 -15.30 -0.02 -6.29
N LEU A 112 -15.96 -0.33 -5.15
CA LEU A 112 -15.52 -1.34 -4.18
C LEU A 112 -16.03 -2.74 -4.58
N GLY A 113 -15.39 -3.35 -5.56
CA GLY A 113 -15.68 -4.73 -5.98
C GLY A 113 -15.12 -5.79 -5.04
N ILE A 114 -14.21 -5.42 -4.13
CA ILE A 114 -13.66 -6.27 -3.08
C ILE A 114 -13.90 -5.61 -1.74
N ILE A 115 -14.47 -6.36 -0.80
CA ILE A 115 -14.72 -5.90 0.57
C ILE A 115 -13.78 -6.65 1.52
N ARG A 116 -13.08 -5.91 2.35
CA ARG A 116 -12.24 -6.48 3.41
C ARG A 116 -13.10 -6.80 4.63
N ASN A 117 -12.90 -7.99 5.19
CA ASN A 117 -13.48 -8.36 6.48
C ASN A 117 -12.61 -7.80 7.62
N HIS A 118 -13.09 -6.76 8.30
CA HIS A 118 -12.38 -6.12 9.40
C HIS A 118 -12.31 -6.96 10.68
N TYR A 119 -13.16 -7.98 10.82
CA TYR A 119 -13.15 -8.89 11.98
C TYR A 119 -12.03 -9.93 11.93
N VAL A 120 -11.37 -10.08 10.79
CA VAL A 120 -10.25 -11.02 10.62
C VAL A 120 -8.93 -10.25 10.78
N GLY A 121 -8.25 -10.48 11.88
CA GLY A 121 -6.94 -9.88 12.18
C GLY A 121 -5.82 -10.32 11.22
N ARG A 122 -4.59 -9.85 11.44
CA ARG A 122 -3.41 -10.23 10.65
C ARG A 122 -3.15 -11.73 10.77
N THR A 123 -3.34 -12.48 9.69
CA THR A 123 -3.23 -13.94 9.62
C THR A 123 -1.80 -14.46 9.39
N PHE A 124 -0.77 -13.63 9.59
CA PHE A 124 0.63 -14.01 9.40
C PHE A 124 1.16 -15.05 10.43
N ILE A 125 0.39 -15.36 11.47
CA ILE A 125 0.82 -16.19 12.62
C ILE A 125 0.27 -17.62 12.54
N GLN A 126 -0.34 -18.05 11.43
CA GLN A 126 -0.81 -19.42 11.32
C GLN A 126 0.30 -20.36 10.80
N PRO A 127 0.65 -21.42 11.55
CA PRO A 127 1.80 -22.28 11.23
C PRO A 127 1.57 -23.21 10.03
N THR A 128 0.34 -23.44 9.59
CA THR A 128 0.04 -24.38 8.50
C THR A 128 -0.31 -23.71 7.18
N GLN A 129 0.12 -24.32 6.06
CA GLN A 129 -0.16 -23.86 4.70
C GLN A 129 -1.67 -23.82 4.38
N LYS A 130 -2.43 -24.78 4.92
CA LYS A 130 -3.89 -24.88 4.77
C LYS A 130 -4.62 -23.75 5.49
N GLY A 131 -4.20 -23.40 6.71
CA GLY A 131 -4.73 -22.27 7.47
C GLY A 131 -4.49 -20.92 6.79
N ARG A 132 -3.33 -20.74 6.11
CA ARG A 132 -3.04 -19.52 5.31
C ARG A 132 -3.92 -19.43 4.05
N THR A 133 -4.34 -20.55 3.49
CA THR A 133 -5.22 -20.58 2.29
C THR A 133 -6.63 -20.18 2.64
N ASP A 134 -7.17 -20.69 3.75
CA ASP A 134 -8.51 -20.35 4.23
C ASP A 134 -8.59 -18.93 4.77
N SER A 135 -7.50 -18.41 5.34
CA SER A 135 -7.42 -17.05 5.88
C SER A 135 -7.53 -15.94 4.82
N VAL A 136 -7.09 -16.19 3.58
CA VAL A 136 -7.27 -15.21 2.48
C VAL A 136 -8.74 -15.13 2.06
N LYS A 137 -9.46 -16.26 2.04
CA LYS A 137 -10.92 -16.30 1.79
C LYS A 137 -11.71 -15.57 2.88
N LEU A 138 -11.25 -15.66 4.14
CA LEU A 138 -11.91 -14.96 5.27
C LEU A 138 -11.63 -13.46 5.27
N LYS A 139 -10.51 -13.03 4.67
CA LYS A 139 -10.06 -11.63 4.71
C LYS A 139 -10.68 -10.76 3.63
N HIS A 140 -10.97 -11.30 2.46
CA HIS A 140 -11.51 -10.57 1.31
C HIS A 140 -12.71 -11.30 0.74
N ASN A 141 -13.75 -10.55 0.39
CA ASN A 141 -14.92 -11.05 -0.30
C ASN A 141 -15.20 -10.21 -1.54
N ALA A 142 -15.51 -10.86 -2.65
CA ALA A 142 -15.97 -10.16 -3.84
C ALA A 142 -17.39 -9.62 -3.62
N ASN A 143 -17.71 -8.49 -4.24
CA ASN A 143 -19.05 -7.94 -4.34
C ASN A 143 -19.65 -8.30 -5.72
N PRO A 144 -20.44 -9.40 -5.86
CA PRO A 144 -20.93 -9.85 -7.16
C PRO A 144 -21.83 -8.80 -7.83
N ALA A 145 -22.57 -7.99 -7.05
CA ALA A 145 -23.43 -6.94 -7.60
C ALA A 145 -22.64 -5.86 -8.34
N ALA A 146 -21.41 -5.57 -7.90
CA ALA A 146 -20.55 -4.61 -8.55
C ALA A 146 -19.82 -5.16 -9.79
N VAL A 147 -19.49 -6.47 -9.82
CA VAL A 147 -18.54 -7.03 -10.79
C VAL A 147 -19.12 -7.94 -11.87
N LYS A 148 -20.32 -8.48 -11.66
CA LYS A 148 -20.91 -9.47 -12.57
C LYS A 148 -21.09 -8.90 -13.98
N GLY A 149 -20.52 -9.62 -14.95
CA GLY A 149 -20.58 -9.28 -16.37
C GLY A 149 -19.69 -8.12 -16.80
N LYS A 150 -18.87 -7.55 -15.92
CA LYS A 150 -17.99 -6.42 -16.20
C LYS A 150 -16.55 -6.85 -16.50
N ARG A 151 -15.88 -6.09 -17.35
CA ARG A 151 -14.42 -6.11 -17.52
C ARG A 151 -13.82 -5.23 -16.44
N ILE A 152 -13.02 -5.80 -15.57
CA ILE A 152 -12.51 -5.11 -14.39
C ILE A 152 -11.00 -4.98 -14.40
N VAL A 153 -10.49 -3.88 -13.87
CA VAL A 153 -9.07 -3.70 -13.54
C VAL A 153 -8.91 -3.72 -12.03
N LEU A 154 -8.17 -4.69 -11.54
CA LEU A 154 -7.72 -4.76 -10.14
C LEU A 154 -6.42 -3.99 -10.00
N VAL A 155 -6.37 -3.02 -9.10
CA VAL A 155 -5.14 -2.27 -8.80
C VAL A 155 -4.66 -2.65 -7.40
N ASP A 156 -3.42 -3.14 -7.32
CA ASP A 156 -2.73 -3.48 -6.07
C ASP A 156 -1.43 -2.69 -5.95
N ASP A 157 -0.88 -2.58 -4.74
CA ASP A 157 0.37 -1.87 -4.50
C ASP A 157 1.59 -2.63 -5.04
N SER A 158 1.68 -3.93 -4.73
CA SER A 158 2.87 -4.75 -5.04
C SER A 158 2.55 -6.23 -5.11
N ILE A 159 3.40 -7.00 -5.79
CA ILE A 159 3.38 -8.46 -5.78
C ILE A 159 4.70 -9.00 -5.25
N VAL A 160 4.63 -9.79 -4.17
CA VAL A 160 5.82 -10.45 -3.61
C VAL A 160 5.91 -11.90 -4.09
N ARG A 161 4.89 -12.74 -3.82
CA ARG A 161 4.87 -14.18 -4.17
C ARG A 161 3.77 -14.55 -5.16
N GLY A 162 2.89 -13.64 -5.52
CA GLY A 162 1.77 -13.85 -6.44
C GLY A 162 0.65 -14.78 -5.94
N THR A 163 0.79 -15.39 -4.76
CA THR A 163 -0.22 -16.32 -4.23
C THR A 163 -1.54 -15.61 -3.92
N THR A 164 -1.47 -14.44 -3.31
CA THR A 164 -2.64 -13.62 -2.98
C THR A 164 -3.32 -13.11 -4.24
N SER A 165 -2.54 -12.58 -5.17
CA SER A 165 -3.04 -12.02 -6.43
C SER A 165 -3.80 -13.08 -7.27
N ARG A 166 -3.26 -14.32 -7.37
CA ARG A 166 -3.96 -15.42 -8.03
C ARG A 166 -5.31 -15.74 -7.39
N LYS A 167 -5.38 -15.75 -6.07
CA LYS A 167 -6.63 -16.03 -5.33
C LYS A 167 -7.66 -14.93 -5.55
N ILE A 168 -7.22 -13.67 -5.53
CA ILE A 168 -8.08 -12.51 -5.80
C ILE A 168 -8.64 -12.58 -7.22
N VAL A 169 -7.80 -12.80 -8.23
CA VAL A 169 -8.26 -12.96 -9.62
C VAL A 169 -9.27 -14.10 -9.76
N THR A 170 -8.99 -15.27 -9.14
CA THR A 170 -9.92 -16.40 -9.15
C THR A 170 -11.24 -16.05 -8.45
N MET A 171 -11.19 -15.37 -7.33
CA MET A 171 -12.38 -14.92 -6.58
C MET A 171 -13.26 -14.00 -7.44
N MET A 172 -12.65 -13.05 -8.16
CA MET A 172 -13.40 -12.11 -9.02
C MET A 172 -14.04 -12.81 -10.23
N ARG A 173 -13.32 -13.77 -10.84
CA ARG A 173 -13.89 -14.60 -11.92
C ARG A 173 -15.08 -15.43 -11.41
N ASN A 174 -14.95 -16.05 -10.25
CA ASN A 174 -16.02 -16.82 -9.62
C ASN A 174 -17.22 -15.94 -9.23
N ALA A 175 -17.02 -14.65 -8.97
CA ALA A 175 -18.08 -13.67 -8.73
C ALA A 175 -18.77 -13.22 -10.03
N GLY A 176 -18.31 -13.69 -11.20
CA GLY A 176 -18.94 -13.45 -12.49
C GLY A 176 -18.37 -12.28 -13.27
N ALA A 177 -17.18 -11.78 -12.96
CA ALA A 177 -16.49 -10.81 -13.80
C ALA A 177 -16.24 -11.40 -15.19
N ALA A 178 -16.51 -10.63 -16.25
CA ALA A 178 -16.30 -11.06 -17.64
C ALA A 178 -14.81 -11.15 -17.98
N GLU A 179 -14.05 -10.13 -17.55
CA GLU A 179 -12.59 -10.08 -17.68
C GLU A 179 -11.98 -9.54 -16.40
N VAL A 180 -10.77 -10.00 -16.07
CA VAL A 180 -10.01 -9.53 -14.91
C VAL A 180 -8.60 -9.21 -15.34
N HIS A 181 -8.26 -7.93 -15.29
CA HIS A 181 -6.93 -7.40 -15.54
C HIS A 181 -6.31 -6.96 -14.22
N MET A 182 -5.03 -7.24 -14.01
CA MET A 182 -4.33 -6.82 -12.80
C MET A 182 -3.25 -5.79 -13.15
N ARG A 183 -3.19 -4.72 -12.37
CA ARG A 183 -2.21 -3.65 -12.46
C ARG A 183 -1.55 -3.47 -11.10
N ILE A 184 -0.23 -3.34 -11.11
CA ILE A 184 0.59 -3.24 -9.92
C ILE A 184 1.27 -1.88 -9.90
N ALA A 185 1.05 -1.13 -8.83
CA ALA A 185 1.55 0.23 -8.69
C ALA A 185 3.07 0.30 -8.54
N SER A 186 3.68 -0.69 -7.86
CA SER A 186 5.13 -0.74 -7.74
C SER A 186 5.81 -1.17 -9.04
N PRO A 187 6.99 -0.61 -9.34
CA PRO A 187 7.84 -1.14 -10.41
C PRO A 187 8.38 -2.54 -10.06
N PRO A 188 8.85 -3.32 -11.04
CA PRO A 188 9.52 -4.59 -10.78
C PRO A 188 10.75 -4.40 -9.89
N THR A 189 10.86 -5.21 -8.83
CA THR A 189 12.04 -5.25 -7.97
C THR A 189 13.13 -6.07 -8.64
N THR A 190 14.25 -5.45 -8.98
CA THR A 190 15.35 -6.09 -9.70
C THR A 190 16.44 -6.67 -8.80
N HIS A 191 16.54 -6.19 -7.57
CA HIS A 191 17.54 -6.61 -6.59
C HIS A 191 16.92 -6.77 -5.21
N PRO A 192 17.42 -7.71 -4.37
CA PRO A 192 16.96 -7.83 -2.99
C PRO A 192 17.39 -6.62 -2.16
N CYS A 193 16.61 -6.31 -1.13
CA CYS A 193 16.96 -5.32 -0.13
C CYS A 193 17.88 -5.93 0.94
N PHE A 194 18.89 -5.18 1.41
CA PHE A 194 19.77 -5.60 2.51
C PHE A 194 19.12 -5.42 3.89
N TYR A 195 18.09 -4.63 4.01
CA TYR A 195 17.50 -4.19 5.28
C TYR A 195 16.10 -4.78 5.55
N GLY A 196 15.51 -5.53 4.62
CA GLY A 196 14.16 -6.08 4.80
C GLY A 196 13.72 -7.10 3.78
#